data_54612026214af8c95cfc2ebcf6ff8666
#
_entry.id   54612026214af8c95cfc2ebcf6ff8666
#
_cell.length_a   1.000
_cell.length_b   1.000
_cell.length_c   1.000
_cell.angle_alpha   90.00
_cell.angle_beta   90.00
_cell.angle_gamma   90.00
#
_symmetry.space_group_name_H-M   'P 1'
#
loop_
_entity.id
_entity.type
_entity.pdbx_description
1 polymer ?
#
loop_
_entity_poly.entity_id
_entity_poly.type
_entity_poly.pdbx_seq_one_letter_code
_entity_poly.pdbx_strand_id
1 'polypeptide(L)'
;TLRMAQQGQQPVAQGAQKGIQAAIVVSDGFNEAGDEEGRRLQREVERIAREGGVRLVGPNSLGVVNNFFPFSSTFLPVAADKSPAALVSQSGGLFAGFHEFVMGKGLDLGNMSDVDFADVLEYFVRDPDIKVVVLHIEGLRNGRRFFEEARRLAGLKPVLLLKTGRTEAGSRAIASHTGSLTGEDQVYSALVKQSGLIRVDTVDDVCDLTKAFVSLPPPPGNRLGILTPTGGGAIMALDSLDRYGFELARLSSDTVGKLREFWPEWSTPGNPLDMMSPGVMHGYKNMYSASLKAMLDDAGVDLVLCIAGTPTLKTVKGAIEATGHYEKPVVSWAMGRWDEAFLAQVKVVDYHAVFHTPERALRALAAVRDFYRRRPAC
;
A
#
# COMPACT_ATOMS: atom_id res chain seq x y z
N THR A 1 -0.56 28.85 31.76
CA THR A 1 0.02 28.14 30.60
C THR A 1 -0.75 28.55 29.36
N LEU A 2 -0.16 29.37 28.47
CA LEU A 2 -0.72 29.66 27.17
C LEU A 2 -0.86 28.35 26.39
N ARG A 3 -2.04 28.07 25.85
CA ARG A 3 -2.24 26.90 24.97
C ARG A 3 -1.35 27.02 23.74
N MET A 4 -0.78 25.90 23.27
CA MET A 4 0.03 25.89 22.04
C MET A 4 -0.74 26.43 20.83
N ALA A 5 -2.07 26.25 20.80
CA ALA A 5 -2.95 26.81 19.77
C ALA A 5 -2.88 28.37 19.66
N GLN A 6 -2.71 29.08 20.78
CA GLN A 6 -2.54 30.56 20.75
C GLN A 6 -1.22 30.96 20.10
N GLN A 7 -0.20 30.11 20.16
CA GLN A 7 1.09 30.33 19.51
C GLN A 7 1.02 30.12 17.98
N GLY A 8 0.06 29.34 17.46
CA GLY A 8 -0.12 29.08 16.03
C GLY A 8 -0.75 30.24 15.24
N GLN A 9 -1.60 31.04 15.87
CA GLN A 9 -2.33 32.15 15.17
C GLN A 9 -1.41 33.29 14.74
N GLN A 10 -0.55 33.76 15.63
CA GLN A 10 0.36 34.89 15.37
C GLN A 10 1.32 34.63 14.21
N PRO A 11 1.99 33.45 14.11
CA PRO A 11 2.84 33.13 12.96
C PRO A 11 2.10 33.10 11.63
N VAL A 12 0.85 32.60 11.59
CA VAL A 12 0.05 32.60 10.36
C VAL A 12 -0.30 34.02 9.93
N ALA A 13 -0.70 34.90 10.85
CA ALA A 13 -0.98 36.28 10.56
C ALA A 13 0.26 37.05 10.06
N GLN A 14 1.40 36.87 10.72
CA GLN A 14 2.68 37.47 10.31
C GLN A 14 3.15 36.94 8.96
N GLY A 15 2.96 35.62 8.71
CA GLY A 15 3.27 35.00 7.44
C GLY A 15 2.44 35.58 6.29
N ALA A 16 1.13 35.75 6.51
CA ALA A 16 0.23 36.38 5.54
C ALA A 16 0.71 37.76 5.15
N GLN A 17 1.08 38.61 6.15
CA GLN A 17 1.64 39.92 5.91
C GLN A 17 2.94 39.91 5.10
N LYS A 18 3.73 38.83 5.19
CA LYS A 18 4.97 38.62 4.43
C LYS A 18 4.76 37.95 3.07
N GLY A 19 3.52 37.64 2.71
CA GLY A 19 3.16 37.04 1.43
C GLY A 19 3.46 35.55 1.32
N ILE A 20 3.53 34.77 2.45
CA ILE A 20 3.60 33.30 2.37
C ILE A 20 2.30 32.76 1.79
N GLN A 21 2.39 31.73 0.98
CA GLN A 21 1.25 31.12 0.29
C GLN A 21 0.68 29.91 1.02
N ALA A 22 1.46 29.25 1.88
CA ALA A 22 1.03 28.08 2.63
C ALA A 22 1.71 28.02 4.01
N ALA A 23 1.01 27.43 4.97
CA ALA A 23 1.52 27.21 6.32
C ALA A 23 1.10 25.82 6.82
N ILE A 24 2.00 25.16 7.57
CA ILE A 24 1.72 23.94 8.30
C ILE A 24 1.60 24.30 9.77
N VAL A 25 0.44 24.04 10.38
CA VAL A 25 0.17 24.29 11.79
C VAL A 25 0.30 22.97 12.56
N VAL A 26 1.45 22.78 13.19
CA VAL A 26 1.77 21.56 13.95
C VAL A 26 1.11 21.56 15.33
N SER A 27 0.91 22.76 15.91
CA SER A 27 0.33 22.91 17.25
C SER A 27 -1.03 22.25 17.38
N ASP A 28 -1.27 21.68 18.55
CA ASP A 28 -2.55 21.18 19.03
C ASP A 28 -3.30 22.18 19.93
N GLY A 29 -4.45 21.79 20.49
CA GLY A 29 -5.30 22.60 21.36
C GLY A 29 -6.36 23.40 20.60
N PHE A 30 -6.66 23.01 19.37
CA PHE A 30 -7.74 23.55 18.53
C PHE A 30 -9.03 22.73 18.68
N ASN A 31 -9.72 22.39 17.60
CA ASN A 31 -11.01 21.70 17.62
C ASN A 31 -10.93 20.30 18.28
N GLU A 32 -9.81 19.62 18.17
CA GLU A 32 -9.56 18.32 18.79
C GLU A 32 -9.52 18.39 20.34
N ALA A 33 -9.31 19.57 20.92
CA ALA A 33 -9.42 19.75 22.38
C ALA A 33 -10.84 19.56 22.91
N GLY A 34 -11.85 19.59 22.01
CA GLY A 34 -13.24 19.29 22.33
C GLY A 34 -13.99 20.40 23.09
N ASP A 35 -13.34 21.52 23.40
CA ASP A 35 -13.91 22.63 24.15
C ASP A 35 -14.22 23.85 23.25
N GLU A 36 -14.93 24.85 23.81
CA GLU A 36 -15.33 26.04 23.05
C GLU A 36 -14.14 26.92 22.69
N GLU A 37 -13.12 26.97 23.53
CA GLU A 37 -11.93 27.76 23.25
C GLU A 37 -11.13 27.19 22.08
N GLY A 38 -10.93 25.88 22.00
CA GLY A 38 -10.28 25.21 20.87
C GLY A 38 -11.03 25.45 19.56
N ARG A 39 -12.36 25.33 19.59
CA ARG A 39 -13.21 25.65 18.43
C ARG A 39 -13.09 27.11 17.99
N ARG A 40 -13.04 28.03 18.95
CA ARG A 40 -12.85 29.46 18.68
C ARG A 40 -11.50 29.74 18.03
N LEU A 41 -10.43 29.13 18.56
CA LEU A 41 -9.07 29.29 18.06
C LEU A 41 -8.94 28.74 16.63
N GLN A 42 -9.58 27.61 16.32
CA GLN A 42 -9.56 27.07 14.95
C GLN A 42 -10.28 27.99 13.97
N ARG A 43 -11.48 28.46 14.29
CA ARG A 43 -12.20 29.44 13.44
C ARG A 43 -11.38 30.70 13.18
N GLU A 44 -10.65 31.16 14.18
CA GLU A 44 -9.82 32.34 14.07
C GLU A 44 -8.62 32.12 13.14
N VAL A 45 -7.90 31.02 13.25
CA VAL A 45 -6.76 30.73 12.35
C VAL A 45 -7.24 30.48 10.91
N GLU A 46 -8.39 29.85 10.72
CA GLU A 46 -9.03 29.68 9.41
C GLU A 46 -9.39 31.03 8.78
N ARG A 47 -9.93 31.97 9.58
CA ARG A 47 -10.26 33.34 9.13
C ARG A 47 -9.01 34.10 8.70
N ILE A 48 -7.98 34.11 9.55
CA ILE A 48 -6.70 34.80 9.27
C ILE A 48 -6.07 34.24 7.98
N ALA A 49 -6.02 32.94 7.82
CA ALA A 49 -5.45 32.30 6.64
C ALA A 49 -6.22 32.65 5.36
N ARG A 50 -7.56 32.58 5.42
CA ARG A 50 -8.42 32.92 4.27
C ARG A 50 -8.28 34.40 3.86
N GLU A 51 -8.31 35.31 4.82
CA GLU A 51 -8.15 36.75 4.56
C GLU A 51 -6.76 37.08 4.03
N GLY A 52 -5.73 36.35 4.49
CA GLY A 52 -4.35 36.49 4.05
C GLY A 52 -3.98 35.73 2.79
N GLY A 53 -4.90 34.95 2.20
CA GLY A 53 -4.61 34.09 1.03
C GLY A 53 -3.64 32.96 1.30
N VAL A 54 -3.53 32.49 2.55
CA VAL A 54 -2.62 31.42 2.98
C VAL A 54 -3.36 30.09 3.02
N ARG A 55 -2.84 29.05 2.34
CA ARG A 55 -3.35 27.67 2.49
C ARG A 55 -2.83 27.04 3.78
N LEU A 56 -3.69 26.30 4.49
CA LEU A 56 -3.35 25.67 5.76
C LEU A 56 -3.37 24.16 5.69
N VAL A 57 -2.31 23.51 6.16
CA VAL A 57 -2.27 22.10 6.56
C VAL A 57 -2.37 22.02 8.08
N GLY A 58 -3.24 21.15 8.59
CA GLY A 58 -3.53 21.07 10.01
C GLY A 58 -4.74 21.93 10.44
N PRO A 59 -4.77 22.48 11.67
CA PRO A 59 -3.80 22.31 12.76
C PRO A 59 -3.69 20.87 13.28
N ASN A 60 -2.88 20.65 14.32
CA ASN A 60 -2.64 19.33 14.89
C ASN A 60 -2.08 18.33 13.84
N SER A 61 -1.09 18.76 13.06
CA SER A 61 -0.51 18.01 11.95
C SER A 61 0.96 17.69 12.19
N LEU A 62 1.41 16.48 11.84
CA LEU A 62 2.84 16.16 11.76
C LEU A 62 3.52 16.73 10.51
N GLY A 63 2.76 17.28 9.58
CA GLY A 63 3.28 17.98 8.41
C GLY A 63 3.40 17.11 7.16
N VAL A 64 4.44 17.41 6.37
CA VAL A 64 4.64 16.90 5.01
C VAL A 64 6.00 16.24 4.87
N VAL A 65 6.06 15.16 4.11
CA VAL A 65 7.29 14.49 3.69
C VAL A 65 7.29 14.40 2.16
N ASN A 66 8.41 14.75 1.53
CA ASN A 66 8.64 14.53 0.10
C ASN A 66 10.09 14.08 -0.12
N ASN A 67 10.29 12.79 -0.34
CA ASN A 67 11.60 12.19 -0.54
C ASN A 67 12.14 12.36 -1.98
N PHE A 68 11.28 12.71 -2.95
CA PHE A 68 11.71 13.03 -4.32
C PHE A 68 12.36 14.41 -4.40
N PHE A 69 11.83 15.35 -3.63
CA PHE A 69 12.47 16.62 -3.32
C PHE A 69 12.78 16.61 -1.82
N PRO A 70 14.04 16.48 -1.38
CA PRO A 70 14.38 16.21 0.02
C PRO A 70 13.83 17.28 0.98
N PHE A 71 12.58 17.13 1.38
CA PHE A 71 11.87 18.02 2.27
C PHE A 71 11.04 17.24 3.28
N SER A 72 11.21 17.54 4.55
CA SER A 72 10.37 17.04 5.62
C SER A 72 10.12 18.16 6.64
N SER A 73 8.86 18.38 6.98
CA SER A 73 8.46 19.27 8.09
C SER A 73 8.09 18.50 9.36
N THR A 74 8.10 17.15 9.30
CA THR A 74 7.81 16.33 10.48
C THR A 74 9.02 16.29 11.43
N PHE A 75 8.73 16.25 12.72
CA PHE A 75 9.74 16.03 13.76
C PHE A 75 9.98 14.55 14.08
N LEU A 76 9.20 13.67 13.46
CA LEU A 76 9.39 12.23 13.59
C LEU A 76 10.32 11.68 12.50
N PRO A 77 11.14 10.68 12.83
CA PRO A 77 12.00 10.06 11.83
C PRO A 77 11.14 9.33 10.78
N VAL A 78 11.34 9.68 9.52
CA VAL A 78 10.71 9.01 8.36
C VAL A 78 11.81 8.52 7.44
N ALA A 79 11.64 7.32 6.89
CA ALA A 79 12.58 6.77 5.90
C ALA A 79 12.68 7.68 4.67
N ALA A 80 13.90 7.92 4.20
CA ALA A 80 14.21 8.86 3.10
C ALA A 80 14.17 8.17 1.72
N ASP A 81 13.39 7.10 1.57
CA ASP A 81 13.32 6.32 0.33
C ASP A 81 12.38 6.97 -0.69
N LYS A 82 12.77 6.96 -1.96
CA LYS A 82 11.95 7.44 -3.08
C LYS A 82 10.93 6.38 -3.53
N SER A 83 10.15 5.85 -2.59
CA SER A 83 9.09 4.92 -2.91
C SER A 83 7.99 5.59 -3.73
N PRO A 84 7.45 4.96 -4.80
CA PRO A 84 6.34 5.51 -5.56
C PRO A 84 4.98 5.35 -4.84
N ALA A 85 4.97 5.33 -3.52
CA ALA A 85 3.80 5.28 -2.66
C ALA A 85 3.63 6.57 -1.87
N ALA A 86 2.38 7.03 -1.74
CA ALA A 86 2.05 8.17 -0.88
C ALA A 86 1.13 7.74 0.26
N LEU A 87 1.29 8.39 1.43
CA LEU A 87 0.41 8.25 2.58
C LEU A 87 -0.21 9.59 2.93
N VAL A 88 -1.54 9.64 2.99
CA VAL A 88 -2.31 10.77 3.49
C VAL A 88 -3.11 10.32 4.70
N SER A 89 -2.84 10.90 5.85
CA SER A 89 -3.43 10.48 7.12
C SER A 89 -4.10 11.63 7.84
N GLN A 90 -5.13 11.34 8.65
CA GLN A 90 -5.67 12.23 9.68
C GLN A 90 -5.06 11.98 11.06
N SER A 91 -4.24 10.93 11.20
CA SER A 91 -3.62 10.57 12.47
C SER A 91 -2.11 10.59 12.35
N GLY A 92 -1.47 11.48 13.10
CA GLY A 92 -0.04 11.59 13.16
C GLY A 92 0.63 10.30 13.66
N GLY A 93 0.04 9.62 14.63
CA GLY A 93 0.53 8.34 15.14
C GLY A 93 0.59 7.26 14.05
N LEU A 94 -0.44 7.18 13.21
CA LEU A 94 -0.45 6.25 12.09
C LEU A 94 0.46 6.72 10.94
N PHE A 95 0.54 8.02 10.70
CA PHE A 95 1.46 8.57 9.70
C PHE A 95 2.92 8.13 9.92
N ALA A 96 3.35 8.02 11.19
CA ALA A 96 4.69 7.59 11.56
C ALA A 96 4.81 6.10 11.90
N GLY A 97 3.70 5.40 12.13
CA GLY A 97 3.67 4.08 12.75
C GLY A 97 3.62 2.87 11.80
N PHE A 98 3.59 3.07 10.49
CA PHE A 98 3.59 1.94 9.54
C PHE A 98 5.02 1.40 9.33
N HIS A 99 5.44 0.43 10.13
CA HIS A 99 6.83 -0.08 10.15
C HIS A 99 7.30 -0.71 8.82
N GLU A 100 6.41 -1.34 8.07
CA GLU A 100 6.72 -1.98 6.78
C GLU A 100 6.36 -1.10 5.58
N PHE A 101 5.80 0.08 5.83
CA PHE A 101 5.37 0.99 4.79
C PHE A 101 6.45 2.04 4.51
N VAL A 102 6.92 2.07 3.27
CA VAL A 102 7.88 3.08 2.81
C VAL A 102 7.16 4.06 1.91
N MET A 103 7.04 5.31 2.35
CA MET A 103 6.45 6.38 1.56
C MET A 103 7.52 7.24 0.87
N GLY A 104 7.26 7.62 -0.38
CA GLY A 104 8.03 8.66 -1.05
C GLY A 104 7.48 10.07 -0.81
N LYS A 105 6.15 10.16 -0.64
CA LYS A 105 5.45 11.38 -0.24
C LYS A 105 4.46 11.08 0.87
N GLY A 106 4.33 12.02 1.81
CA GLY A 106 3.40 11.87 2.93
C GLY A 106 2.82 13.20 3.36
N LEU A 107 1.57 13.16 3.84
CA LEU A 107 0.88 14.32 4.40
C LEU A 107 0.01 13.89 5.56
N ASP A 108 0.23 14.49 6.73
CA ASP A 108 -0.70 14.44 7.84
C ASP A 108 -1.61 15.67 7.81
N LEU A 109 -2.90 15.42 7.62
CA LEU A 109 -3.91 16.48 7.48
C LEU A 109 -4.35 17.09 8.82
N GLY A 110 -4.14 16.38 9.94
CA GLY A 110 -4.62 16.83 11.26
C GLY A 110 -6.12 17.13 11.23
N ASN A 111 -6.51 18.32 11.71
CA ASN A 111 -7.91 18.75 11.80
C ASN A 111 -8.54 19.16 10.43
N MET A 112 -7.76 19.20 9.36
CA MET A 112 -8.22 19.57 8.01
C MET A 112 -8.97 20.92 7.98
N SER A 113 -8.42 21.97 8.57
CA SER A 113 -9.12 23.25 8.64
C SER A 113 -9.29 23.93 7.27
N ASP A 114 -8.35 23.71 6.33
CA ASP A 114 -8.41 24.21 4.94
C ASP A 114 -8.10 23.07 3.96
N VAL A 115 -6.85 22.62 3.89
CA VAL A 115 -6.47 21.50 3.02
C VAL A 115 -7.11 20.22 3.52
N ASP A 116 -7.85 19.54 2.64
CA ASP A 116 -8.53 18.27 2.91
C ASP A 116 -8.10 17.16 1.94
N PHE A 117 -8.68 15.98 2.09
CA PHE A 117 -8.41 14.84 1.22
C PHE A 117 -8.67 15.13 -0.26
N ALA A 118 -9.68 15.94 -0.60
CA ALA A 118 -10.00 16.24 -1.99
C ALA A 118 -8.89 17.07 -2.66
N ASP A 119 -8.32 18.05 -1.96
CA ASP A 119 -7.18 18.83 -2.45
C ASP A 119 -5.96 17.94 -2.74
N VAL A 120 -5.71 16.99 -1.85
CA VAL A 120 -4.56 16.08 -1.98
C VAL A 120 -4.77 15.07 -3.10
N LEU A 121 -5.98 14.55 -3.27
CA LEU A 121 -6.33 13.66 -4.38
C LEU A 121 -6.15 14.39 -5.72
N GLU A 122 -6.60 15.64 -5.82
CA GLU A 122 -6.40 16.47 -7.02
C GLU A 122 -4.90 16.64 -7.34
N TYR A 123 -4.06 16.88 -6.32
CA TYR A 123 -2.61 16.92 -6.49
C TYR A 123 -2.04 15.64 -7.07
N PHE A 124 -2.41 14.46 -6.51
CA PHE A 124 -1.88 13.17 -6.96
C PHE A 124 -2.37 12.73 -8.35
N VAL A 125 -3.44 13.30 -8.88
CA VAL A 125 -3.84 13.10 -10.28
C VAL A 125 -2.71 13.47 -11.25
N ARG A 126 -1.97 14.53 -10.94
CA ARG A 126 -0.92 15.10 -11.81
C ARG A 126 0.50 14.69 -11.41
N ASP A 127 0.67 14.06 -10.26
CA ASP A 127 1.98 13.69 -9.72
C ASP A 127 2.57 12.46 -10.43
N PRO A 128 3.68 12.58 -11.17
CA PRO A 128 4.27 11.46 -11.90
C PRO A 128 5.08 10.51 -11.00
N ASP A 129 5.51 10.96 -9.82
CA ASP A 129 6.38 10.18 -8.93
C ASP A 129 5.62 9.07 -8.20
N ILE A 130 4.31 9.27 -7.98
CA ILE A 130 3.49 8.38 -7.15
C ILE A 130 2.64 7.46 -8.02
N LYS A 131 2.77 6.15 -7.78
CA LYS A 131 1.98 5.09 -8.42
C LYS A 131 0.78 4.65 -7.59
N VAL A 132 0.88 4.66 -6.25
CA VAL A 132 -0.19 4.24 -5.35
C VAL A 132 -0.37 5.25 -4.21
N VAL A 133 -1.62 5.54 -3.88
CA VAL A 133 -1.97 6.47 -2.79
C VAL A 133 -2.72 5.71 -1.70
N VAL A 134 -2.28 5.88 -0.46
CA VAL A 134 -2.92 5.34 0.74
C VAL A 134 -3.60 6.48 1.50
N LEU A 135 -4.88 6.29 1.81
CA LEU A 135 -5.67 7.22 2.60
C LEU A 135 -6.03 6.56 3.93
N HIS A 136 -5.65 7.19 5.05
CA HIS A 136 -6.19 6.86 6.36
C HIS A 136 -7.21 7.94 6.75
N ILE A 137 -8.49 7.55 6.85
CA ILE A 137 -9.61 8.47 7.03
C ILE A 137 -10.36 8.17 8.32
N GLU A 138 -10.52 9.18 9.17
CA GLU A 138 -11.42 9.20 10.32
C GLU A 138 -12.78 9.80 9.96
N GLY A 139 -12.77 10.91 9.23
CA GLY A 139 -13.95 11.60 8.73
C GLY A 139 -13.67 12.45 7.50
N LEU A 140 -14.72 12.91 6.81
CA LEU A 140 -14.62 13.75 5.62
C LEU A 140 -15.34 15.08 5.87
N ARG A 141 -14.76 16.21 5.46
CA ARG A 141 -15.40 17.52 5.49
C ARG A 141 -16.40 17.70 4.34
N ASN A 142 -15.98 17.38 3.13
CA ASN A 142 -16.78 17.49 1.91
C ASN A 142 -16.82 16.14 1.18
N GLY A 143 -17.78 15.30 1.55
CA GLY A 143 -17.92 13.96 0.97
C GLY A 143 -18.16 13.96 -0.54
N ARG A 144 -18.85 14.98 -1.08
CA ARG A 144 -19.13 15.06 -2.53
C ARG A 144 -17.86 15.37 -3.32
N ARG A 145 -17.10 16.39 -2.93
CA ARG A 145 -15.84 16.76 -3.59
C ARG A 145 -14.82 15.62 -3.45
N PHE A 146 -14.75 15.00 -2.26
CA PHE A 146 -13.91 13.82 -2.06
C PHE A 146 -14.28 12.70 -3.04
N PHE A 147 -15.56 12.38 -3.20
CA PHE A 147 -16.01 11.34 -4.12
C PHE A 147 -15.61 11.61 -5.57
N GLU A 148 -15.78 12.84 -6.03
CA GLU A 148 -15.44 13.27 -7.39
C GLU A 148 -13.92 13.12 -7.66
N GLU A 149 -13.07 13.63 -6.75
CA GLU A 149 -11.62 13.53 -6.90
C GLU A 149 -11.10 12.11 -6.66
N ALA A 150 -11.69 11.36 -5.73
CA ALA A 150 -11.35 9.95 -5.50
C ALA A 150 -11.63 9.10 -6.73
N ARG A 151 -12.79 9.29 -7.37
CA ARG A 151 -13.14 8.60 -8.62
C ARG A 151 -12.19 8.96 -9.75
N ARG A 152 -11.81 10.23 -9.86
CA ARG A 152 -10.86 10.71 -10.86
C ARG A 152 -9.49 10.07 -10.68
N LEU A 153 -8.94 10.09 -9.45
CA LEU A 153 -7.64 9.50 -9.15
C LEU A 153 -7.66 7.97 -9.27
N ALA A 154 -8.71 7.29 -8.74
CA ALA A 154 -8.87 5.85 -8.84
C ALA A 154 -9.00 5.38 -10.30
N GLY A 155 -9.44 6.21 -11.21
CA GLY A 155 -9.37 6.00 -12.66
C GLY A 155 -7.93 5.99 -13.21
N LEU A 156 -6.95 6.52 -12.51
CA LEU A 156 -5.56 6.65 -12.96
C LEU A 156 -4.57 5.80 -12.16
N LYS A 157 -4.76 5.71 -10.86
CA LYS A 157 -3.84 5.06 -9.91
C LYS A 157 -4.61 4.27 -8.87
N PRO A 158 -4.06 3.17 -8.32
CA PRO A 158 -4.66 2.51 -7.16
C PRO A 158 -4.68 3.45 -5.96
N VAL A 159 -5.84 3.55 -5.33
CA VAL A 159 -6.05 4.33 -4.11
C VAL A 159 -6.60 3.39 -3.05
N LEU A 160 -5.80 3.13 -2.02
CA LEU A 160 -6.16 2.30 -0.88
C LEU A 160 -6.82 3.17 0.19
N LEU A 161 -7.93 2.72 0.76
CA LEU A 161 -8.63 3.45 1.81
C LEU A 161 -8.73 2.62 3.08
N LEU A 162 -8.06 3.05 4.13
CA LEU A 162 -8.18 2.56 5.50
C LEU A 162 -9.11 3.49 6.27
N LYS A 163 -10.33 3.02 6.55
CA LYS A 163 -11.31 3.74 7.36
C LYS A 163 -11.26 3.29 8.81
N THR A 164 -11.00 4.21 9.73
CA THR A 164 -11.10 3.99 11.19
C THR A 164 -12.40 4.56 11.77
N GLY A 165 -12.76 4.16 13.00
CA GLY A 165 -14.04 4.59 13.60
C GLY A 165 -15.26 3.96 12.95
N ARG A 166 -15.17 2.68 12.57
CA ARG A 166 -16.22 1.91 11.87
C ARG A 166 -17.31 1.42 12.81
N THR A 167 -16.95 1.20 14.07
CA THR A 167 -17.86 0.73 15.12
C THR A 167 -18.38 1.91 15.93
N GLU A 168 -19.50 1.71 16.64
CA GLU A 168 -20.04 2.74 17.53
C GLU A 168 -19.01 3.18 18.59
N ALA A 169 -18.25 2.24 19.17
CA ALA A 169 -17.18 2.54 20.10
C ALA A 169 -16.05 3.36 19.45
N GLY A 170 -15.62 2.97 18.25
CA GLY A 170 -14.61 3.70 17.49
C GLY A 170 -15.08 5.10 17.09
N SER A 171 -16.33 5.25 16.66
CA SER A 171 -16.94 6.55 16.33
C SER A 171 -16.98 7.49 17.55
N ARG A 172 -17.38 6.98 18.73
CA ARG A 172 -17.36 7.76 19.97
C ARG A 172 -15.94 8.19 20.35
N ALA A 173 -14.95 7.31 20.17
CA ALA A 173 -13.55 7.62 20.44
C ALA A 173 -13.04 8.74 19.52
N ILE A 174 -13.32 8.69 18.23
CA ILE A 174 -12.94 9.75 17.27
C ILE A 174 -13.63 11.07 17.61
N ALA A 175 -14.93 11.06 17.89
CA ALA A 175 -15.67 12.27 18.26
C ALA A 175 -15.07 12.97 19.50
N SER A 176 -14.56 12.20 20.47
CA SER A 176 -13.89 12.73 21.66
C SER A 176 -12.44 13.14 21.41
N HIS A 177 -11.76 12.56 20.40
CA HIS A 177 -10.34 12.80 20.15
C HIS A 177 -10.10 13.90 19.11
N THR A 178 -10.88 13.95 18.04
CA THR A 178 -10.67 14.91 16.93
C THR A 178 -11.84 15.85 16.71
N GLY A 179 -12.95 15.67 17.45
CA GLY A 179 -14.18 16.44 17.25
C GLY A 179 -14.83 16.21 15.88
N SER A 180 -14.37 15.23 15.12
CA SER A 180 -14.82 14.94 13.76
C SER A 180 -16.04 14.01 13.76
N LEU A 181 -16.99 14.25 12.84
CA LEU A 181 -18.06 13.31 12.55
C LEU A 181 -17.52 12.17 11.67
N THR A 182 -17.59 10.95 12.17
CA THR A 182 -17.04 9.78 11.47
C THR A 182 -17.85 9.33 10.27
N GLY A 183 -19.15 9.63 10.24
CA GLY A 183 -20.10 9.08 9.27
C GLY A 183 -20.35 7.58 9.46
N GLU A 184 -21.38 7.06 8.80
CA GLU A 184 -21.74 5.63 8.86
C GLU A 184 -20.83 4.80 7.95
N ASP A 185 -20.38 3.65 8.43
CA ASP A 185 -19.48 2.75 7.68
C ASP A 185 -20.09 2.24 6.36
N GLN A 186 -21.42 2.08 6.32
CA GLN A 186 -22.14 1.69 5.11
C GLN A 186 -22.02 2.74 4.00
N VAL A 187 -22.02 4.03 4.35
CA VAL A 187 -21.84 5.13 3.40
C VAL A 187 -20.44 5.08 2.80
N TYR A 188 -19.42 4.84 3.62
CA TYR A 188 -18.04 4.65 3.13
C TYR A 188 -17.91 3.42 2.24
N SER A 189 -18.59 2.33 2.57
CA SER A 189 -18.60 1.12 1.71
C SER A 189 -19.22 1.40 0.34
N ALA A 190 -20.31 2.15 0.28
CA ALA A 190 -20.94 2.59 -0.96
C ALA A 190 -20.02 3.54 -1.75
N LEU A 191 -19.40 4.51 -1.06
CA LEU A 191 -18.46 5.45 -1.64
C LEU A 191 -17.28 4.72 -2.29
N VAL A 192 -16.64 3.80 -1.59
CA VAL A 192 -15.52 2.98 -2.08
C VAL A 192 -15.91 2.24 -3.36
N LYS A 193 -17.07 1.55 -3.31
CA LYS A 193 -17.56 0.77 -4.46
C LYS A 193 -17.83 1.63 -5.69
N GLN A 194 -18.39 2.83 -5.50
CA GLN A 194 -18.78 3.72 -6.59
C GLN A 194 -17.61 4.55 -7.15
N SER A 195 -16.63 4.88 -6.30
CA SER A 195 -15.45 5.67 -6.71
C SER A 195 -14.32 4.81 -7.30
N GLY A 196 -14.36 3.48 -7.11
CA GLY A 196 -13.28 2.59 -7.55
C GLY A 196 -12.09 2.54 -6.61
N LEU A 197 -12.21 3.08 -5.40
CA LEU A 197 -11.21 2.92 -4.35
C LEU A 197 -11.10 1.45 -3.92
N ILE A 198 -9.98 1.10 -3.32
CA ILE A 198 -9.73 -0.23 -2.76
C ILE A 198 -9.80 -0.13 -1.24
N ARG A 199 -10.82 -0.73 -0.64
CA ARG A 199 -10.94 -0.77 0.81
C ARG A 199 -9.95 -1.74 1.41
N VAL A 200 -9.27 -1.30 2.47
CA VAL A 200 -8.40 -2.11 3.32
C VAL A 200 -8.87 -2.02 4.76
N ASP A 201 -8.73 -3.12 5.50
CA ASP A 201 -9.29 -3.25 6.85
C ASP A 201 -8.22 -3.21 7.95
N THR A 202 -6.97 -3.51 7.60
CA THR A 202 -5.85 -3.60 8.53
C THR A 202 -4.61 -2.87 8.03
N VAL A 203 -3.69 -2.58 8.92
CA VAL A 203 -2.36 -2.05 8.57
C VAL A 203 -1.58 -3.02 7.69
N ASP A 204 -1.69 -4.32 7.96
CA ASP A 204 -1.08 -5.36 7.14
C ASP A 204 -1.58 -5.32 5.69
N ASP A 205 -2.88 -5.07 5.49
CA ASP A 205 -3.44 -4.91 4.16
C ASP A 205 -2.87 -3.69 3.43
N VAL A 206 -2.70 -2.58 4.15
CA VAL A 206 -2.05 -1.39 3.59
C VAL A 206 -0.65 -1.71 3.11
N CYS A 207 0.16 -2.36 3.95
CA CYS A 207 1.54 -2.70 3.62
C CYS A 207 1.62 -3.68 2.44
N ASP A 208 0.83 -4.76 2.48
CA ASP A 208 0.83 -5.80 1.45
C ASP A 208 0.37 -5.30 0.09
N LEU A 209 -0.76 -4.56 0.05
CA LEU A 209 -1.29 -4.05 -1.20
C LEU A 209 -0.43 -2.94 -1.78
N THR A 210 0.12 -2.05 -0.94
CA THR A 210 1.06 -1.04 -1.41
C THR A 210 2.29 -1.69 -2.03
N LYS A 211 2.90 -2.66 -1.34
CA LYS A 211 4.02 -3.43 -1.85
C LYS A 211 3.71 -4.05 -3.21
N ALA A 212 2.55 -4.69 -3.34
CA ALA A 212 2.12 -5.32 -4.58
C ALA A 212 1.95 -4.31 -5.73
N PHE A 213 1.26 -3.19 -5.50
CA PHE A 213 1.07 -2.16 -6.53
C PHE A 213 2.35 -1.43 -6.93
N VAL A 214 3.32 -1.35 -6.03
CA VAL A 214 4.63 -0.74 -6.33
C VAL A 214 5.50 -1.68 -7.16
N SER A 215 5.51 -2.98 -6.82
CA SER A 215 6.51 -3.95 -7.31
C SER A 215 6.02 -4.84 -8.45
N LEU A 216 4.72 -5.07 -8.59
CA LEU A 216 4.20 -6.07 -9.53
C LEU A 216 3.70 -5.44 -10.84
N PRO A 217 4.00 -6.07 -11.98
CA PRO A 217 3.33 -5.74 -13.24
C PRO A 217 1.85 -6.20 -13.22
N PRO A 218 1.01 -5.65 -14.09
CA PRO A 218 -0.36 -6.12 -14.27
C PRO A 218 -0.41 -7.59 -14.68
N PRO A 219 -1.14 -8.48 -13.95
CA PRO A 219 -1.29 -9.86 -14.37
C PRO A 219 -2.07 -9.96 -15.70
N PRO A 220 -1.58 -10.73 -16.69
CA PRO A 220 -2.30 -10.92 -17.96
C PRO A 220 -3.57 -11.78 -17.81
N GLY A 221 -3.67 -12.57 -16.73
CA GLY A 221 -4.80 -13.45 -16.46
C GLY A 221 -4.86 -13.91 -15.01
N ASN A 222 -5.44 -15.10 -14.78
CA ASN A 222 -5.66 -15.69 -13.45
C ASN A 222 -5.06 -17.08 -13.27
N ARG A 223 -4.31 -17.62 -14.27
CA ARG A 223 -3.71 -18.95 -14.25
C ARG A 223 -2.40 -18.93 -13.46
N LEU A 224 -2.46 -19.48 -12.24
CA LEU A 224 -1.36 -19.45 -11.26
C LEU A 224 -0.44 -20.66 -11.39
N GLY A 225 0.86 -20.39 -11.55
CA GLY A 225 1.94 -21.36 -11.32
C GLY A 225 2.39 -21.31 -9.86
N ILE A 226 2.64 -22.49 -9.27
CA ILE A 226 3.11 -22.60 -7.88
C ILE A 226 4.43 -23.36 -7.85
N LEU A 227 5.48 -22.73 -7.31
CA LEU A 227 6.76 -23.37 -7.01
C LEU A 227 6.87 -23.58 -5.50
N THR A 228 7.16 -24.78 -5.06
CA THR A 228 7.22 -25.11 -3.64
C THR A 228 8.27 -26.17 -3.31
N PRO A 229 8.98 -26.07 -2.17
CA PRO A 229 9.83 -27.15 -1.65
C PRO A 229 9.05 -28.09 -0.72
N THR A 230 7.72 -27.93 -0.59
CA THR A 230 6.91 -28.69 0.36
C THR A 230 5.47 -28.88 -0.13
N GLY A 231 5.00 -30.13 -0.14
CA GLY A 231 3.63 -30.45 -0.51
C GLY A 231 2.59 -29.76 0.38
N GLY A 232 2.84 -29.66 1.69
CA GLY A 232 1.94 -28.95 2.61
C GLY A 232 1.75 -27.47 2.26
N GLY A 233 2.83 -26.79 1.86
CA GLY A 233 2.76 -25.40 1.40
C GLY A 233 1.94 -25.25 0.12
N ALA A 234 2.07 -26.21 -0.81
CA ALA A 234 1.24 -26.24 -2.01
C ALA A 234 -0.25 -26.35 -1.67
N ILE A 235 -0.62 -27.27 -0.77
CA ILE A 235 -2.02 -27.46 -0.35
C ILE A 235 -2.61 -26.19 0.24
N MET A 236 -1.90 -25.51 1.15
CA MET A 236 -2.35 -24.26 1.73
C MET A 236 -2.60 -23.15 0.65
N ALA A 237 -1.74 -23.10 -0.36
CA ALA A 237 -1.94 -22.16 -1.46
C ALA A 237 -3.15 -22.55 -2.32
N LEU A 238 -3.33 -23.83 -2.62
CA LEU A 238 -4.46 -24.36 -3.40
C LEU A 238 -5.81 -24.07 -2.73
N ASP A 239 -5.91 -24.24 -1.42
CA ASP A 239 -7.13 -23.97 -0.64
C ASP A 239 -7.58 -22.49 -0.73
N SER A 240 -6.68 -21.60 -1.11
CA SER A 240 -6.95 -20.16 -1.23
C SER A 240 -7.30 -19.72 -2.66
N LEU A 241 -7.15 -20.57 -3.68
CA LEU A 241 -7.32 -20.17 -5.09
C LEU A 241 -8.73 -19.65 -5.38
N ASP A 242 -9.74 -20.42 -5.04
CA ASP A 242 -11.16 -20.08 -5.31
C ASP A 242 -11.55 -18.79 -4.64
N ARG A 243 -11.10 -18.58 -3.40
CA ARG A 243 -11.39 -17.36 -2.63
C ARG A 243 -10.92 -16.09 -3.33
N TYR A 244 -9.82 -16.18 -4.05
CA TYR A 244 -9.20 -15.03 -4.74
C TYR A 244 -9.38 -15.06 -6.25
N GLY A 245 -10.15 -16.05 -6.78
CA GLY A 245 -10.50 -16.14 -8.19
C GLY A 245 -9.30 -16.47 -9.09
N PHE A 246 -8.42 -17.34 -8.61
CA PHE A 246 -7.32 -17.90 -9.39
C PHE A 246 -7.63 -19.34 -9.84
N GLU A 247 -7.01 -19.73 -10.93
CA GLU A 247 -7.06 -21.08 -11.47
C GLU A 247 -5.64 -21.67 -11.44
N LEU A 248 -5.53 -22.96 -11.13
CA LEU A 248 -4.25 -23.64 -11.22
C LEU A 248 -3.86 -23.77 -12.71
N ALA A 249 -2.73 -23.18 -13.10
CA ALA A 249 -2.24 -23.21 -14.47
C ALA A 249 -1.93 -24.66 -14.92
N ARG A 250 -2.29 -25.01 -16.14
CA ARG A 250 -1.83 -26.25 -16.78
C ARG A 250 -0.54 -25.96 -17.54
N LEU A 251 0.55 -26.64 -17.15
CA LEU A 251 1.82 -26.52 -17.86
C LEU A 251 1.75 -27.18 -19.24
N SER A 252 2.36 -26.54 -20.22
CA SER A 252 2.49 -27.12 -21.56
C SER A 252 3.39 -28.36 -21.56
N SER A 253 3.21 -29.23 -22.55
CA SER A 253 4.07 -30.42 -22.73
C SER A 253 5.55 -30.06 -22.93
N ASP A 254 5.84 -28.91 -23.56
CA ASP A 254 7.19 -28.41 -23.72
C ASP A 254 7.82 -28.02 -22.37
N THR A 255 7.08 -27.32 -21.52
CA THR A 255 7.52 -26.97 -20.16
C THR A 255 7.76 -28.23 -19.32
N VAL A 256 6.82 -29.18 -19.34
CA VAL A 256 6.97 -30.45 -18.64
C VAL A 256 8.18 -31.21 -19.16
N GLY A 257 8.40 -31.24 -20.48
CA GLY A 257 9.56 -31.90 -21.11
C GLY A 257 10.89 -31.31 -20.67
N LYS A 258 11.01 -29.98 -20.65
CA LYS A 258 12.21 -29.27 -20.16
C LYS A 258 12.50 -29.55 -18.69
N LEU A 259 11.49 -29.66 -17.87
CA LEU A 259 11.66 -29.91 -16.44
C LEU A 259 11.92 -31.39 -16.14
N ARG A 260 11.51 -32.31 -17.03
CA ARG A 260 11.64 -33.73 -16.85
C ARG A 260 13.08 -34.20 -16.61
N GLU A 261 14.07 -33.51 -17.19
CA GLU A 261 15.50 -33.81 -17.04
C GLU A 261 15.98 -33.70 -15.58
N PHE A 262 15.30 -32.90 -14.78
CA PHE A 262 15.63 -32.63 -13.38
C PHE A 262 14.79 -33.49 -12.41
N TRP A 263 13.73 -34.13 -12.90
CA TRP A 263 12.79 -34.90 -12.05
C TRP A 263 13.20 -36.36 -11.96
N PRO A 264 13.04 -36.98 -10.77
CA PRO A 264 13.27 -38.40 -10.63
C PRO A 264 12.31 -39.23 -11.52
N GLU A 265 12.73 -40.41 -11.96
CA GLU A 265 11.97 -41.22 -12.91
C GLU A 265 10.57 -41.59 -12.41
N TRP A 266 10.43 -41.78 -11.11
CA TRP A 266 9.17 -42.16 -10.45
C TRP A 266 8.15 -40.98 -10.31
N SER A 267 8.53 -39.76 -10.67
CA SER A 267 7.67 -38.58 -10.55
C SER A 267 7.65 -37.78 -11.85
N THR A 268 6.59 -37.01 -12.07
CA THR A 268 6.44 -36.14 -13.25
C THR A 268 6.25 -34.68 -12.79
N PRO A 269 6.98 -33.71 -13.40
CA PRO A 269 6.77 -32.32 -13.09
C PRO A 269 5.33 -31.92 -13.44
N GLY A 270 4.68 -31.21 -12.55
CA GLY A 270 3.31 -30.72 -12.69
C GLY A 270 3.14 -29.39 -11.97
N ASN A 271 1.93 -28.85 -11.93
CA ASN A 271 1.63 -27.67 -11.13
C ASN A 271 0.65 -28.09 -10.01
N PRO A 272 1.00 -27.88 -8.72
CA PRO A 272 2.22 -27.26 -8.17
C PRO A 272 3.51 -28.04 -8.51
N LEU A 273 4.60 -27.31 -8.80
CA LEU A 273 5.93 -27.89 -8.94
C LEU A 273 6.54 -28.12 -7.56
N ASP A 274 6.45 -29.36 -7.08
CA ASP A 274 7.12 -29.78 -5.85
C ASP A 274 8.61 -30.05 -6.12
N MET A 275 9.44 -29.15 -5.64
CA MET A 275 10.88 -29.16 -5.85
C MET A 275 11.65 -29.86 -4.71
N MET A 276 10.99 -30.59 -3.82
CA MET A 276 11.69 -31.26 -2.72
C MET A 276 12.77 -32.20 -3.25
N SER A 277 12.39 -33.19 -4.04
CA SER A 277 13.33 -34.20 -4.58
C SER A 277 14.33 -33.60 -5.58
N PRO A 278 13.89 -32.87 -6.64
CA PRO A 278 14.85 -32.27 -7.57
C PRO A 278 15.76 -31.23 -6.91
N GLY A 279 15.26 -30.49 -5.90
CA GLY A 279 16.06 -29.54 -5.15
C GLY A 279 17.17 -30.19 -4.32
N VAL A 280 16.91 -31.37 -3.75
CA VAL A 280 17.93 -32.15 -3.04
C VAL A 280 18.96 -32.74 -4.04
N MET A 281 18.50 -33.23 -5.21
CA MET A 281 19.37 -33.84 -6.22
C MET A 281 20.26 -32.83 -6.95
N HIS A 282 19.73 -31.66 -7.32
CA HIS A 282 20.37 -30.71 -8.23
C HIS A 282 20.66 -29.34 -7.58
N GLY A 283 20.31 -29.17 -6.30
CA GLY A 283 20.42 -27.93 -5.55
C GLY A 283 19.26 -26.96 -5.77
N TYR A 284 18.69 -26.46 -4.68
CA TYR A 284 17.53 -25.56 -4.71
C TYR A 284 17.75 -24.30 -5.57
N LYS A 285 18.95 -23.76 -5.57
CA LYS A 285 19.28 -22.59 -6.38
C LYS A 285 19.02 -22.83 -7.87
N ASN A 286 19.54 -23.94 -8.39
CA ASN A 286 19.40 -24.30 -9.80
C ASN A 286 17.94 -24.62 -10.14
N MET A 287 17.26 -25.35 -9.25
CA MET A 287 15.88 -25.77 -9.46
C MET A 287 14.90 -24.59 -9.44
N TYR A 288 15.04 -23.65 -8.51
CA TYR A 288 14.20 -22.44 -8.53
C TYR A 288 14.43 -21.62 -9.79
N SER A 289 15.67 -21.44 -10.22
CA SER A 289 15.99 -20.69 -11.43
C SER A 289 15.40 -21.33 -12.69
N ALA A 290 15.62 -22.65 -12.86
CA ALA A 290 15.12 -23.38 -14.03
C ALA A 290 13.59 -23.45 -14.05
N SER A 291 12.97 -23.79 -12.92
CA SER A 291 11.51 -23.94 -12.81
C SER A 291 10.79 -22.60 -12.94
N LEU A 292 11.29 -21.54 -12.33
CA LEU A 292 10.70 -20.20 -12.47
C LEU A 292 10.77 -19.73 -13.91
N LYS A 293 11.95 -19.88 -14.55
CA LYS A 293 12.08 -19.53 -15.97
C LYS A 293 11.10 -20.33 -16.85
N ALA A 294 11.00 -21.63 -16.66
CA ALA A 294 10.11 -22.50 -17.44
C ALA A 294 8.63 -22.08 -17.28
N MET A 295 8.19 -21.75 -16.05
CA MET A 295 6.83 -21.25 -15.81
C MET A 295 6.58 -19.87 -16.43
N LEU A 296 7.55 -18.98 -16.38
CA LEU A 296 7.41 -17.64 -16.95
C LEU A 296 7.39 -17.63 -18.48
N ASP A 297 8.12 -18.57 -19.10
CA ASP A 297 8.10 -18.78 -20.56
C ASP A 297 6.81 -19.50 -21.03
N ASP A 298 6.08 -20.20 -20.11
CA ASP A 298 4.88 -20.96 -20.46
C ASP A 298 3.68 -20.04 -20.69
N ALA A 299 3.12 -20.05 -21.90
CA ALA A 299 1.92 -19.27 -22.24
C ALA A 299 0.66 -19.68 -21.44
N GLY A 300 0.65 -20.87 -20.82
CA GLY A 300 -0.40 -21.35 -19.93
C GLY A 300 -0.35 -20.75 -18.52
N VAL A 301 0.71 -20.04 -18.16
CA VAL A 301 0.92 -19.42 -16.84
C VAL A 301 0.83 -17.91 -16.94
N ASP A 302 0.00 -17.27 -16.11
CA ASP A 302 -0.17 -15.81 -16.08
C ASP A 302 0.59 -15.14 -14.93
N LEU A 303 0.82 -15.86 -13.84
CA LEU A 303 1.46 -15.37 -12.62
C LEU A 303 2.04 -16.54 -11.81
N VAL A 304 3.02 -16.26 -10.95
CA VAL A 304 3.72 -17.29 -10.20
C VAL A 304 3.76 -16.97 -8.71
N LEU A 305 3.42 -17.96 -7.89
CA LEU A 305 3.67 -17.98 -6.45
C LEU A 305 4.87 -18.87 -6.15
N CYS A 306 5.93 -18.30 -5.59
CA CYS A 306 7.08 -19.00 -5.07
C CYS A 306 6.94 -19.21 -3.56
N ILE A 307 6.88 -20.45 -3.09
CA ILE A 307 6.95 -20.78 -1.67
C ILE A 307 8.42 -21.07 -1.36
N ALA A 308 9.05 -20.29 -0.49
CA ALA A 308 10.49 -20.37 -0.28
C ALA A 308 10.85 -20.18 1.20
N GLY A 309 11.82 -20.93 1.68
CA GLY A 309 12.49 -20.60 2.96
C GLY A 309 13.39 -19.38 2.82
N THR A 310 13.72 -18.75 3.94
CA THR A 310 14.56 -17.54 4.00
C THR A 310 15.83 -17.61 3.14
N PRO A 311 16.62 -18.72 3.15
CA PRO A 311 17.83 -18.81 2.33
C PRO A 311 17.54 -18.82 0.81
N THR A 312 16.36 -19.29 0.42
CA THR A 312 15.97 -19.50 -0.98
C THR A 312 15.41 -18.22 -1.63
N LEU A 313 14.98 -17.24 -0.84
CA LEU A 313 14.45 -15.97 -1.36
C LEU A 313 15.48 -15.19 -2.19
N LYS A 314 16.74 -15.18 -1.79
CA LYS A 314 17.82 -14.58 -2.59
C LYS A 314 17.97 -15.27 -3.95
N THR A 315 17.71 -16.58 -3.99
CA THR A 315 17.74 -17.35 -5.22
C THR A 315 16.55 -16.99 -6.11
N VAL A 316 15.34 -16.88 -5.54
CA VAL A 316 14.16 -16.43 -6.28
C VAL A 316 14.39 -15.05 -6.86
N LYS A 317 14.91 -14.10 -6.07
CA LYS A 317 15.28 -12.77 -6.54
C LYS A 317 16.28 -12.83 -7.70
N GLY A 318 17.37 -13.54 -7.53
CA GLY A 318 18.40 -13.69 -8.58
C GLY A 318 17.86 -14.39 -9.84
N ALA A 319 16.93 -15.32 -9.70
CA ALA A 319 16.26 -15.95 -10.84
C ALA A 319 15.37 -14.95 -11.59
N ILE A 320 14.63 -14.10 -10.88
CA ILE A 320 13.85 -13.02 -11.47
C ILE A 320 14.75 -12.04 -12.20
N GLU A 321 15.83 -11.57 -11.60
CA GLU A 321 16.77 -10.63 -12.21
C GLU A 321 17.45 -11.20 -13.47
N ALA A 322 17.78 -12.50 -13.46
CA ALA A 322 18.49 -13.16 -14.57
C ALA A 322 17.62 -13.38 -15.81
N THR A 323 16.32 -13.36 -15.69
CA THR A 323 15.43 -13.63 -16.83
C THR A 323 14.98 -12.37 -17.56
N GLY A 324 15.34 -11.17 -17.06
CA GLY A 324 15.00 -9.88 -17.70
C GLY A 324 13.64 -9.35 -17.30
N HIS A 325 13.07 -8.41 -18.08
CA HIS A 325 11.76 -7.82 -17.77
C HIS A 325 10.65 -8.84 -17.88
N TYR A 326 9.88 -8.98 -16.78
CA TYR A 326 8.68 -9.82 -16.77
C TYR A 326 7.43 -9.01 -16.98
N GLU A 327 6.63 -9.50 -17.89
CA GLU A 327 5.22 -9.12 -18.01
C GLU A 327 4.32 -9.88 -17.01
N LYS A 328 4.83 -10.94 -16.37
CA LYS A 328 4.08 -11.79 -15.44
C LYS A 328 4.53 -11.53 -14.00
N PRO A 329 3.60 -11.24 -13.07
CA PRO A 329 3.95 -11.03 -11.67
C PRO A 329 4.44 -12.32 -10.99
N VAL A 330 5.49 -12.15 -10.19
CA VAL A 330 6.01 -13.19 -9.29
C VAL A 330 5.89 -12.69 -7.87
N VAL A 331 5.25 -13.49 -7.01
CA VAL A 331 5.19 -13.23 -5.57
C VAL A 331 5.82 -14.36 -4.80
N SER A 332 6.30 -14.07 -3.60
CA SER A 332 6.83 -15.10 -2.71
C SER A 332 6.09 -15.16 -1.39
N TRP A 333 5.80 -16.37 -0.94
CA TRP A 333 5.53 -16.65 0.45
C TRP A 333 6.83 -17.10 1.11
N ALA A 334 7.32 -16.30 2.08
CA ALA A 334 8.53 -16.64 2.83
C ALA A 334 8.17 -17.41 4.09
N MET A 335 8.54 -18.70 4.09
CA MET A 335 8.45 -19.53 5.28
C MET A 335 9.66 -19.33 6.18
N GLY A 336 9.46 -19.08 7.46
CA GLY A 336 10.53 -18.92 8.43
C GLY A 336 10.34 -17.73 9.38
N ARG A 337 11.40 -17.36 10.08
CA ARG A 337 11.38 -16.21 10.98
C ARG A 337 11.53 -14.92 10.19
N TRP A 338 10.69 -13.96 10.51
CA TRP A 338 10.75 -12.60 10.02
C TRP A 338 11.46 -11.72 11.06
N ASP A 339 12.76 -11.95 11.22
CA ASP A 339 13.63 -11.14 12.07
C ASP A 339 14.16 -9.91 11.32
N GLU A 340 14.87 -9.02 12.03
CA GLU A 340 15.40 -7.78 11.45
C GLU A 340 16.34 -8.04 10.26
N ALA A 341 17.13 -9.11 10.33
CA ALA A 341 18.07 -9.47 9.25
C ALA A 341 17.31 -9.92 7.99
N PHE A 342 16.19 -10.64 8.17
CA PHE A 342 15.32 -11.02 7.08
C PHE A 342 14.55 -9.83 6.50
N LEU A 343 13.98 -8.99 7.37
CA LEU A 343 13.27 -7.78 6.96
C LEU A 343 14.18 -6.83 6.15
N ALA A 344 15.45 -6.69 6.55
CA ALA A 344 16.42 -5.92 5.79
C ALA A 344 16.67 -6.50 4.38
N GLN A 345 16.64 -7.83 4.22
CA GLN A 345 16.77 -8.48 2.91
C GLN A 345 15.53 -8.30 2.04
N VAL A 346 14.34 -8.34 2.64
CA VAL A 346 13.05 -8.20 1.93
C VAL A 346 12.84 -6.76 1.45
N LYS A 347 13.28 -5.77 2.21
CA LYS A 347 13.20 -4.33 1.85
C LYS A 347 13.97 -3.97 0.56
N VAL A 348 14.94 -4.78 0.19
CA VAL A 348 15.81 -4.54 -0.99
C VAL A 348 15.28 -5.19 -2.26
N VAL A 349 14.08 -5.79 -2.21
CA VAL A 349 13.53 -6.53 -3.36
C VAL A 349 12.71 -5.61 -4.24
N ASP A 350 13.30 -5.08 -5.32
CA ASP A 350 12.66 -4.13 -6.24
C ASP A 350 11.68 -4.76 -7.23
N TYR A 351 11.65 -6.09 -7.39
CA TYR A 351 11.00 -6.75 -8.53
C TYR A 351 9.98 -7.83 -8.16
N HIS A 352 9.83 -8.20 -6.89
CA HIS A 352 8.76 -9.09 -6.47
C HIS A 352 8.33 -8.82 -5.02
N ALA A 353 7.07 -9.07 -4.73
CA ALA A 353 6.54 -8.88 -3.40
C ALA A 353 6.66 -10.17 -2.58
N VAL A 354 7.10 -10.03 -1.32
CA VAL A 354 7.24 -11.13 -0.36
C VAL A 354 6.22 -10.99 0.75
N PHE A 355 5.56 -12.08 1.10
CA PHE A 355 4.44 -12.13 2.04
C PHE A 355 4.63 -13.18 3.12
N HIS A 356 3.96 -12.99 4.26
CA HIS A 356 4.01 -13.90 5.41
C HIS A 356 3.22 -15.19 5.22
N THR A 357 2.18 -15.17 4.37
CA THR A 357 1.32 -16.33 4.12
C THR A 357 0.88 -16.37 2.65
N PRO A 358 0.46 -17.54 2.13
CA PRO A 358 -0.04 -17.64 0.77
C PRO A 358 -1.33 -16.83 0.57
N GLU A 359 -2.19 -16.73 1.58
CA GLU A 359 -3.43 -15.96 1.50
C GLU A 359 -3.15 -14.47 1.31
N ARG A 360 -2.15 -13.91 2.03
CA ARG A 360 -1.73 -12.51 1.87
C ARG A 360 -1.16 -12.27 0.46
N ALA A 361 -0.34 -13.20 -0.03
CA ALA A 361 0.22 -13.14 -1.39
C ALA A 361 -0.87 -13.16 -2.47
N LEU A 362 -1.80 -14.11 -2.38
CA LEU A 362 -2.89 -14.25 -3.36
C LEU A 362 -3.89 -13.09 -3.29
N ARG A 363 -4.19 -12.60 -2.09
CA ARG A 363 -5.02 -11.40 -1.92
C ARG A 363 -4.39 -10.19 -2.61
N ALA A 364 -3.11 -9.98 -2.44
CA ALA A 364 -2.38 -8.88 -3.06
C ALA A 364 -2.36 -9.01 -4.59
N LEU A 365 -2.08 -10.20 -5.12
CA LEU A 365 -2.17 -10.47 -6.56
C LEU A 365 -3.57 -10.23 -7.12
N ALA A 366 -4.62 -10.66 -6.39
CA ALA A 366 -6.00 -10.45 -6.80
C ALA A 366 -6.34 -8.95 -6.86
N ALA A 367 -5.92 -8.17 -5.88
CA ALA A 367 -6.13 -6.72 -5.87
C ALA A 367 -5.48 -6.03 -7.08
N VAL A 368 -4.23 -6.41 -7.43
CA VAL A 368 -3.53 -5.89 -8.61
C VAL A 368 -4.27 -6.29 -9.89
N ARG A 369 -4.59 -7.59 -10.05
CA ARG A 369 -5.35 -8.09 -11.20
C ARG A 369 -6.68 -7.36 -11.38
N ASP A 370 -7.48 -7.26 -10.32
CA ASP A 370 -8.83 -6.70 -10.38
C ASP A 370 -8.81 -5.20 -10.64
N PHE A 371 -7.78 -4.50 -10.16
CA PHE A 371 -7.58 -3.10 -10.46
C PHE A 371 -7.31 -2.88 -11.95
N TYR A 372 -6.40 -3.63 -12.56
CA TYR A 372 -6.06 -3.47 -13.97
C TYR A 372 -7.13 -4.03 -14.92
N ARG A 373 -7.87 -5.08 -14.53
CA ARG A 373 -8.99 -5.60 -15.34
C ARG A 373 -10.17 -4.65 -15.48
N ARG A 374 -10.38 -3.75 -14.53
CA ARG A 374 -11.46 -2.74 -14.59
C ARG A 374 -11.14 -1.58 -15.53
N ARG A 375 -9.93 -1.54 -16.07
CA ARG A 375 -9.47 -0.48 -16.97
C ARG A 375 -9.45 -0.98 -18.39
N PRO A 376 -9.97 -0.20 -19.37
CA PRO A 376 -9.69 -0.48 -20.76
C PRO A 376 -8.17 -0.44 -20.94
N ALA A 377 -7.63 -1.42 -21.68
CA ALA A 377 -6.23 -1.40 -22.09
C ALA A 377 -5.96 -0.05 -22.80
N CYS A 378 -4.98 0.70 -22.28
CA CYS A 378 -4.49 1.90 -22.95
C CYS A 378 -3.75 1.52 -24.21
#